data_6b2f424dd9b346b2b1c37763a20b712c
#
_entry.id   6b2f424dd9b346b2b1c37763a20b712c
#
_cell.length_a   1.000
_cell.length_b   1.000
_cell.length_c   1.000
_cell.angle_alpha   90.00
_cell.angle_beta   90.00
_cell.angle_gamma   90.00
#
_symmetry.space_group_name_H-M   'P 1'
#
loop_
_entity.id
_entity.type
_entity.pdbx_description
1 polymer ?
#
loop_
_entity_poly.entity_id
_entity_poly.type
_entity_poly.pdbx_seq_one_letter_code
_entity_poly.pdbx_strand_id
1 'polypeptide(L)'
;MTPPETRYARSGETRIAYQIVGNGPLDLVFVPGFISNLDLMWETAYAHFFTRLAAFSRLILFDKRGTGLSDRMAGIANLEERIDDVRAVMDAVGSERAALFGVSEGGPMSLLFAATYPERVRALALYGSYARHPTVSAANLPEHVELVDRSWGTGEYMLRFMAPSRAGDDNLRRIFARVERQGASPSAVIAIMQMNSEIDARHILPTIRVPTMVLHRIGDQRITIDAGRYLSDHIPGARFVELPGDDHNFIAERDLTDRIADEIEEFLTGSRSADAEIDRVLATVMFTDIVDSTKRAAELGDRQWRALLDRHDETVRQQLGRFRGQEVKNLGDGFLATFDGPARAVRCAAAISEAVRPLGIAVRGGLHTGEIELKHNDVTGIAVHIAARVAAEAEAGETVVSSTVRDLVAGSGLRFEDRGTH
;
A
#
# COMPACT_ATOMS: atom_id res chain seq x y z
N MET A 1 2.72 -4.03 -10.03
CA MET A 1 4.11 -3.52 -9.83
C MET A 1 5.04 -4.71 -10.00
N THR A 2 6.15 -4.58 -10.72
CA THR A 2 7.13 -5.67 -10.84
C THR A 2 7.84 -5.84 -9.49
N PRO A 3 7.94 -7.07 -8.94
CA PRO A 3 8.68 -7.30 -7.71
C PRO A 3 10.14 -6.81 -7.84
N PRO A 4 10.75 -6.29 -6.77
CA PRO A 4 12.18 -5.98 -6.76
C PRO A 4 13.03 -7.22 -6.98
N GLU A 5 14.29 -7.00 -7.35
CA GLU A 5 15.26 -8.10 -7.49
C GLU A 5 15.47 -8.82 -6.16
N THR A 6 15.28 -10.14 -6.15
CA THR A 6 15.59 -10.98 -5.00
C THR A 6 17.05 -11.37 -4.97
N ARG A 7 17.71 -11.10 -3.86
CA ARG A 7 19.12 -11.46 -3.58
C ARG A 7 19.20 -12.35 -2.35
N TYR A 8 20.39 -12.89 -2.06
CA TYR A 8 20.58 -13.82 -0.97
C TYR A 8 21.75 -13.40 -0.07
N ALA A 9 21.46 -13.22 1.22
CA ALA A 9 22.48 -13.09 2.27
C ALA A 9 22.86 -14.48 2.79
N ARG A 10 24.07 -14.60 3.35
CA ARG A 10 24.54 -15.84 3.94
C ARG A 10 24.55 -15.75 5.46
N SER A 11 23.72 -16.57 6.10
CA SER A 11 23.65 -16.70 7.57
C SER A 11 24.11 -18.11 7.96
N GLY A 12 25.42 -18.23 8.27
CA GLY A 12 26.06 -19.54 8.39
C GLY A 12 26.02 -20.28 7.05
N GLU A 13 25.43 -21.47 7.05
CA GLU A 13 25.22 -22.26 5.82
C GLU A 13 23.90 -21.95 5.12
N THR A 14 23.00 -21.17 5.73
CA THR A 14 21.67 -20.86 5.22
C THR A 14 21.68 -19.62 4.32
N ARG A 15 20.95 -19.67 3.22
CA ARG A 15 20.72 -18.56 2.34
C ARG A 15 19.38 -17.88 2.69
N ILE A 16 19.45 -16.60 2.98
CA ILE A 16 18.32 -15.78 3.36
C ILE A 16 17.98 -14.85 2.18
N ALA A 17 16.80 -15.06 1.59
CA ALA A 17 16.29 -14.23 0.52
C ALA A 17 15.92 -12.85 1.03
N TYR A 18 16.34 -11.79 0.32
CA TYR A 18 16.00 -10.42 0.65
C TYR A 18 15.78 -9.56 -0.60
N GLN A 19 15.07 -8.45 -0.40
CA GLN A 19 14.80 -7.42 -1.40
C GLN A 19 15.02 -6.04 -0.80
N ILE A 20 15.38 -5.05 -1.62
CA ILE A 20 15.54 -3.65 -1.21
C ILE A 20 14.61 -2.79 -2.04
N VAL A 21 13.89 -1.88 -1.38
CA VAL A 21 12.94 -0.96 -2.00
C VAL A 21 13.15 0.45 -1.47
N GLY A 22 13.13 1.42 -2.39
CA GLY A 22 13.38 2.82 -2.01
C GLY A 22 14.86 3.12 -1.78
N ASN A 23 15.13 4.40 -1.57
CA ASN A 23 16.47 4.94 -1.34
C ASN A 23 16.46 6.06 -0.29
N GLY A 24 15.48 6.04 0.60
CA GLY A 24 15.35 7.02 1.68
C GLY A 24 16.56 7.03 2.63
N PRO A 25 16.66 8.06 3.46
CA PRO A 25 17.87 8.33 4.26
C PRO A 25 18.04 7.41 5.48
N LEU A 26 17.06 6.57 5.79
CA LEU A 26 17.11 5.63 6.90
C LEU A 26 16.85 4.21 6.42
N ASP A 27 17.53 3.24 7.00
CA ASP A 27 17.27 1.83 6.79
C ASP A 27 16.12 1.37 7.68
N LEU A 28 15.14 0.70 7.06
CA LEU A 28 14.03 0.06 7.74
C LEU A 28 13.98 -1.41 7.36
N VAL A 29 14.24 -2.30 8.34
CA VAL A 29 14.10 -3.74 8.14
C VAL A 29 12.71 -4.18 8.53
N PHE A 30 11.96 -4.72 7.59
CA PHE A 30 10.69 -5.38 7.87
C PHE A 30 10.96 -6.82 8.34
N VAL A 31 10.66 -7.11 9.61
CA VAL A 31 10.79 -8.43 10.20
C VAL A 31 9.41 -9.11 10.15
N PRO A 32 9.22 -10.08 9.22
CA PRO A 32 7.90 -10.64 8.96
C PRO A 32 7.40 -11.52 10.10
N GLY A 33 6.06 -11.64 10.17
CA GLY A 33 5.38 -12.50 11.13
C GLY A 33 5.53 -13.98 10.83
N PHE A 34 4.48 -14.74 11.07
CA PHE A 34 4.41 -16.21 11.07
C PHE A 34 5.09 -16.87 9.87
N ILE A 35 4.63 -16.57 8.65
CA ILE A 35 5.22 -17.02 7.39
C ILE A 35 5.25 -15.87 6.39
N SER A 36 6.15 -15.94 5.44
CA SER A 36 6.26 -14.94 4.37
C SER A 36 6.68 -15.59 3.04
N ASN A 37 6.49 -14.85 1.97
CA ASN A 37 7.08 -15.11 0.67
C ASN A 37 7.21 -13.77 -0.06
N LEU A 38 8.42 -13.33 -0.29
CA LEU A 38 8.75 -12.01 -0.82
C LEU A 38 8.02 -11.71 -2.14
N ASP A 39 8.04 -12.64 -3.09
CA ASP A 39 7.40 -12.40 -4.39
C ASP A 39 5.88 -12.30 -4.26
N LEU A 40 5.27 -13.19 -3.47
CA LEU A 40 3.83 -13.20 -3.26
C LEU A 40 3.33 -11.94 -2.55
N MET A 41 4.13 -11.33 -1.67
CA MET A 41 3.77 -10.08 -1.00
C MET A 41 3.50 -8.96 -2.02
N TRP A 42 4.25 -8.89 -3.11
CA TRP A 42 4.05 -7.90 -4.17
C TRP A 42 2.78 -8.10 -5.00
N GLU A 43 2.20 -9.27 -4.96
CA GLU A 43 0.91 -9.57 -5.60
C GLU A 43 -0.31 -9.29 -4.70
N THR A 44 -0.07 -8.79 -3.50
CA THR A 44 -1.09 -8.52 -2.49
C THR A 44 -1.10 -7.04 -2.08
N ALA A 45 -1.95 -6.68 -1.14
CA ALA A 45 -1.99 -5.32 -0.58
C ALA A 45 -0.70 -4.91 0.17
N TYR A 46 0.21 -5.86 0.45
CA TYR A 46 1.57 -5.53 0.94
C TYR A 46 2.34 -4.64 -0.03
N ALA A 47 2.13 -4.76 -1.35
CA ALA A 47 2.79 -3.91 -2.34
C ALA A 47 2.54 -2.41 -2.06
N HIS A 48 1.30 -2.05 -1.74
CA HIS A 48 0.96 -0.67 -1.35
C HIS A 48 1.67 -0.26 -0.06
N PHE A 49 1.59 -1.09 0.98
CA PHE A 49 2.22 -0.81 2.26
C PHE A 49 3.74 -0.64 2.15
N PHE A 50 4.41 -1.53 1.44
CA PHE A 50 5.86 -1.43 1.22
C PHE A 50 6.24 -0.20 0.40
N THR A 51 5.41 0.21 -0.57
CA THR A 51 5.62 1.46 -1.30
C THR A 51 5.53 2.68 -0.38
N ARG A 52 4.57 2.70 0.57
CA ARG A 52 4.46 3.76 1.57
C ARG A 52 5.68 3.82 2.49
N LEU A 53 6.15 2.68 3.00
CA LEU A 53 7.35 2.62 3.84
C LEU A 53 8.61 3.01 3.06
N ALA A 54 8.72 2.61 1.81
CA ALA A 54 9.86 2.92 0.94
C ALA A 54 9.91 4.40 0.51
N ALA A 55 8.84 5.16 0.67
CA ALA A 55 8.81 6.58 0.35
C ALA A 55 9.74 7.40 1.27
N PHE A 56 9.90 6.99 2.53
CA PHE A 56 10.74 7.68 3.51
C PHE A 56 11.97 6.87 3.97
N SER A 57 12.11 5.62 3.54
CA SER A 57 13.18 4.72 3.96
C SER A 57 13.84 3.96 2.80
N ARG A 58 15.00 3.41 3.04
CA ARG A 58 15.51 2.25 2.30
C ARG A 58 14.96 1.00 2.99
N LEU A 59 13.83 0.51 2.47
CA LEU A 59 13.13 -0.64 3.03
C LEU A 59 13.82 -1.94 2.64
N ILE A 60 14.16 -2.75 3.63
CA ILE A 60 14.81 -4.05 3.50
C ILE A 60 13.82 -5.12 3.93
N LEU A 61 13.43 -5.96 2.98
CA LEU A 61 12.51 -7.07 3.16
C LEU A 61 13.30 -8.38 3.14
N PHE A 62 12.91 -9.37 3.92
CA PHE A 62 13.50 -10.70 3.83
C PHE A 62 12.49 -11.79 4.22
N ASP A 63 12.71 -13.00 3.71
CA ASP A 63 12.04 -14.19 4.18
C ASP A 63 12.88 -14.88 5.25
N LYS A 64 12.28 -15.19 6.39
CA LYS A 64 12.97 -15.93 7.45
C LYS A 64 13.40 -17.32 6.95
N ARG A 65 14.47 -17.88 7.53
CA ARG A 65 14.87 -19.27 7.26
C ARG A 65 13.68 -20.23 7.36
N GLY A 66 13.56 -21.14 6.45
CA GLY A 66 12.47 -22.11 6.40
C GLY A 66 11.18 -21.60 5.78
N THR A 67 11.09 -20.31 5.40
CA THR A 67 9.91 -19.70 4.78
C THR A 67 10.24 -19.08 3.41
N GLY A 68 9.21 -18.90 2.60
CA GLY A 68 9.26 -18.18 1.32
C GLY A 68 10.38 -18.66 0.39
N LEU A 69 11.22 -17.70 -0.02
CA LEU A 69 12.33 -17.93 -0.96
C LEU A 69 13.65 -18.26 -0.25
N SER A 70 13.71 -18.20 1.10
CA SER A 70 14.89 -18.62 1.86
C SER A 70 15.02 -20.12 1.90
N ASP A 71 16.22 -20.61 2.21
CA ASP A 71 16.51 -22.04 2.30
C ASP A 71 15.56 -22.76 3.26
N ARG A 72 15.08 -23.92 2.83
CA ARG A 72 14.28 -24.83 3.65
C ARG A 72 15.18 -25.54 4.64
N MET A 73 14.78 -25.53 5.91
CA MET A 73 15.55 -26.11 7.00
C MET A 73 14.98 -27.49 7.39
N ALA A 74 15.89 -28.42 7.73
CA ALA A 74 15.50 -29.62 8.46
C ALA A 74 15.62 -29.30 9.97
N GLY A 75 14.49 -29.15 10.66
CA GLY A 75 14.44 -28.88 12.08
C GLY A 75 13.93 -27.50 12.45
N ILE A 76 13.97 -27.21 13.76
CA ILE A 76 13.46 -25.96 14.35
C ILE A 76 14.64 -25.03 14.59
N ALA A 77 14.65 -23.88 13.93
CA ALA A 77 15.60 -22.81 14.27
C ALA A 77 15.12 -22.07 15.52
N ASN A 78 15.97 -21.94 16.51
CA ASN A 78 15.68 -21.15 17.69
C ASN A 78 15.68 -19.63 17.40
N LEU A 79 15.28 -18.83 18.38
CA LEU A 79 15.16 -17.38 18.19
C LEU A 79 16.54 -16.72 17.94
N GLU A 80 17.62 -17.24 18.56
CA GLU A 80 18.98 -16.73 18.40
C GLU A 80 19.49 -16.93 16.96
N GLU A 81 19.27 -18.11 16.39
CA GLU A 81 19.62 -18.37 14.97
C GLU A 81 18.84 -17.48 14.00
N ARG A 82 17.63 -17.08 14.37
CA ARG A 82 16.80 -16.19 13.54
C ARG A 82 17.23 -14.74 13.60
N ILE A 83 17.75 -14.26 14.73
CA ILE A 83 18.31 -12.90 14.77
C ILE A 83 19.63 -12.82 13.98
N ASP A 84 20.36 -13.92 13.84
CA ASP A 84 21.53 -13.98 12.94
C ASP A 84 21.13 -13.76 11.47
N ASP A 85 19.90 -14.13 11.06
CA ASP A 85 19.40 -13.84 9.73
C ASP A 85 19.21 -12.35 9.52
N VAL A 86 18.64 -11.63 10.51
CA VAL A 86 18.50 -10.17 10.47
C VAL A 86 19.89 -9.52 10.31
N ARG A 87 20.85 -9.96 11.10
CA ARG A 87 22.24 -9.47 11.03
C ARG A 87 22.84 -9.72 9.64
N ALA A 88 22.73 -10.95 9.14
CA ALA A 88 23.28 -11.34 7.83
C ALA A 88 22.69 -10.53 6.69
N VAL A 89 21.38 -10.25 6.72
CA VAL A 89 20.72 -9.40 5.73
C VAL A 89 21.21 -7.96 5.85
N MET A 90 21.28 -7.38 7.07
CA MET A 90 21.81 -6.03 7.27
C MET A 90 23.26 -5.90 6.77
N ASP A 91 24.10 -6.88 7.05
CA ASP A 91 25.51 -6.90 6.61
C ASP A 91 25.60 -7.00 5.08
N ALA A 92 24.77 -7.85 4.45
CA ALA A 92 24.76 -8.03 2.99
C ALA A 92 24.34 -6.75 2.24
N VAL A 93 23.51 -5.90 2.85
CA VAL A 93 23.06 -4.63 2.23
C VAL A 93 23.89 -3.42 2.69
N GLY A 94 24.93 -3.65 3.52
CA GLY A 94 25.77 -2.60 4.06
C GLY A 94 25.05 -1.66 5.05
N SER A 95 24.06 -2.19 5.77
CA SER A 95 23.32 -1.46 6.80
C SER A 95 24.04 -1.54 8.14
N GLU A 96 24.66 -0.47 8.57
CA GLU A 96 25.31 -0.42 9.89
C GLU A 96 24.30 -0.32 11.03
N ARG A 97 23.22 0.43 10.80
CA ARG A 97 22.18 0.67 11.79
C ARG A 97 20.81 0.89 11.13
N ALA A 98 19.80 0.14 11.55
CA ALA A 98 18.45 0.19 10.98
C ALA A 98 17.37 0.38 12.05
N ALA A 99 16.23 0.92 11.66
CA ALA A 99 14.99 0.70 12.41
C ALA A 99 14.45 -0.69 12.05
N LEU A 100 13.84 -1.39 13.03
CA LEU A 100 13.18 -2.68 12.81
C LEU A 100 11.68 -2.51 12.93
N PHE A 101 10.95 -2.99 11.94
CA PHE A 101 9.50 -3.11 12.03
C PHE A 101 9.12 -4.59 12.13
N GLY A 102 8.88 -5.04 13.37
CA GLY A 102 8.51 -6.40 13.70
C GLY A 102 7.00 -6.60 13.73
N VAL A 103 6.50 -7.51 12.90
CA VAL A 103 5.06 -7.86 12.85
C VAL A 103 4.88 -9.21 13.56
N SER A 104 3.92 -9.28 14.51
CA SER A 104 3.57 -10.56 15.17
C SER A 104 4.80 -11.28 15.74
N GLU A 105 5.12 -12.49 15.28
CA GLU A 105 6.33 -13.26 15.62
C GLU A 105 7.65 -12.51 15.29
N GLY A 106 7.63 -11.60 14.32
CA GLY A 106 8.79 -10.74 14.04
C GLY A 106 9.15 -9.81 15.21
N GLY A 107 8.21 -9.56 16.11
CA GLY A 107 8.46 -8.74 17.31
C GLY A 107 9.45 -9.35 18.29
N PRO A 108 9.27 -10.58 18.81
CA PRO A 108 10.26 -11.27 19.63
C PRO A 108 11.67 -11.32 19.00
N MET A 109 11.73 -11.56 17.67
CA MET A 109 13.00 -11.48 16.94
C MET A 109 13.62 -10.08 17.01
N SER A 110 12.83 -9.04 16.78
CA SER A 110 13.28 -7.64 16.82
C SER A 110 13.70 -7.22 18.23
N LEU A 111 12.97 -7.68 19.25
CA LEU A 111 13.30 -7.44 20.67
C LEU A 111 14.63 -8.09 21.05
N LEU A 112 14.82 -9.37 20.70
CA LEU A 112 16.06 -10.07 21.01
C LEU A 112 17.24 -9.46 20.23
N PHE A 113 17.04 -9.10 18.96
CA PHE A 113 18.06 -8.43 18.17
C PHE A 113 18.47 -7.09 18.80
N ALA A 114 17.51 -6.26 19.23
CA ALA A 114 17.78 -4.97 19.85
C ALA A 114 18.45 -5.10 21.23
N ALA A 115 18.15 -6.17 21.99
CA ALA A 115 18.81 -6.44 23.25
C ALA A 115 20.26 -6.95 23.06
N THR A 116 20.49 -7.73 21.98
CA THR A 116 21.81 -8.33 21.67
C THR A 116 22.74 -7.35 20.95
N TYR A 117 22.19 -6.54 20.02
CA TYR A 117 22.93 -5.61 19.15
C TYR A 117 22.33 -4.20 19.20
N PRO A 118 22.28 -3.55 20.39
CA PRO A 118 21.61 -2.24 20.53
C PRO A 118 22.23 -1.14 19.65
N GLU A 119 23.53 -1.23 19.34
CA GLU A 119 24.23 -0.29 18.44
C GLU A 119 23.78 -0.42 16.99
N ARG A 120 23.26 -1.59 16.59
CA ARG A 120 22.75 -1.86 15.24
C ARG A 120 21.29 -1.41 15.06
N VAL A 121 20.59 -1.05 16.14
CA VAL A 121 19.16 -0.71 16.11
C VAL A 121 18.94 0.76 16.40
N ARG A 122 18.29 1.45 15.44
CA ARG A 122 17.92 2.87 15.58
C ARG A 122 16.64 3.04 16.40
N ALA A 123 15.63 2.22 16.13
CA ALA A 123 14.34 2.23 16.80
C ALA A 123 13.60 0.90 16.52
N LEU A 124 12.59 0.60 17.34
CA LEU A 124 11.68 -0.54 17.17
C LEU A 124 10.26 -0.03 16.92
N ALA A 125 9.63 -0.52 15.87
CA ALA A 125 8.17 -0.48 15.68
C ALA A 125 7.64 -1.91 15.73
N LEU A 126 6.67 -2.21 16.60
CA LEU A 126 6.14 -3.55 16.82
C LEU A 126 4.64 -3.54 16.57
N TYR A 127 4.15 -4.37 15.65
CA TYR A 127 2.72 -4.48 15.36
C TYR A 127 2.18 -5.85 15.74
N GLY A 128 1.07 -5.88 16.51
CA GLY A 128 0.37 -7.11 16.87
C GLY A 128 1.28 -8.14 17.50
N SER A 129 2.23 -7.72 18.32
CA SER A 129 3.33 -8.53 18.81
C SER A 129 3.24 -8.83 20.30
N TYR A 130 4.16 -9.64 20.79
CA TYR A 130 4.16 -10.21 22.13
C TYR A 130 5.58 -10.46 22.64
N ALA A 131 5.74 -10.52 23.96
CA ALA A 131 6.96 -11.07 24.57
C ALA A 131 6.86 -12.60 24.78
N ARG A 132 5.64 -13.09 25.04
CA ARG A 132 5.29 -14.51 25.10
C ARG A 132 3.97 -14.70 24.35
N HIS A 133 3.90 -15.75 23.53
CA HIS A 133 2.70 -15.97 22.71
C HIS A 133 1.45 -16.21 23.60
N PRO A 134 0.38 -15.39 23.48
CA PRO A 134 -0.74 -15.47 24.40
C PRO A 134 -1.66 -16.68 24.16
N THR A 135 -1.78 -17.14 22.90
CA THR A 135 -2.77 -18.14 22.49
C THR A 135 -2.16 -19.46 21.99
N VAL A 136 -0.87 -19.53 21.72
CA VAL A 136 -0.15 -20.78 21.37
C VAL A 136 0.75 -21.17 22.53
N SER A 137 0.55 -22.36 23.03
CA SER A 137 1.31 -22.96 24.14
C SER A 137 1.51 -24.44 23.89
N ALA A 138 2.41 -25.06 24.63
CA ALA A 138 2.60 -26.50 24.55
C ALA A 138 1.30 -27.30 24.80
N ALA A 139 0.37 -26.75 25.57
CA ALA A 139 -0.88 -27.42 25.92
C ALA A 139 -1.87 -27.52 24.72
N ASN A 140 -1.95 -26.46 23.88
CA ASN A 140 -2.88 -26.44 22.74
C ASN A 140 -2.19 -26.62 21.37
N LEU A 141 -0.89 -26.80 21.35
CA LEU A 141 -0.13 -27.05 20.13
C LEU A 141 -0.68 -28.26 19.33
N PRO A 142 -1.08 -29.38 19.96
CA PRO A 142 -1.64 -30.53 19.23
C PRO A 142 -2.88 -30.18 18.40
N GLU A 143 -3.77 -29.30 18.88
CA GLU A 143 -4.96 -28.87 18.15
C GLU A 143 -4.59 -28.05 16.90
N HIS A 144 -3.57 -27.20 17.01
CA HIS A 144 -3.04 -26.45 15.88
C HIS A 144 -2.39 -27.35 14.84
N VAL A 145 -1.65 -28.40 15.27
CA VAL A 145 -1.02 -29.39 14.40
C VAL A 145 -2.10 -30.15 13.62
N GLU A 146 -3.12 -30.66 14.29
CA GLU A 146 -4.24 -31.37 13.64
C GLU A 146 -4.93 -30.48 12.61
N LEU A 147 -5.12 -29.20 12.91
CA LEU A 147 -5.74 -28.29 11.96
C LEU A 147 -4.83 -28.03 10.74
N VAL A 148 -3.52 -27.90 10.93
CA VAL A 148 -2.55 -27.79 9.83
C VAL A 148 -2.59 -29.04 8.96
N ASP A 149 -2.54 -30.24 9.54
CA ASP A 149 -2.57 -31.49 8.80
C ASP A 149 -3.86 -31.62 7.95
N ARG A 150 -4.97 -31.11 8.46
CA ARG A 150 -6.28 -31.20 7.79
C ARG A 150 -6.47 -30.13 6.71
N SER A 151 -6.00 -28.89 6.93
CA SER A 151 -6.46 -27.76 6.13
C SER A 151 -5.36 -26.85 5.56
N TRP A 152 -4.07 -27.13 5.82
CA TRP A 152 -2.99 -26.28 5.29
C TRP A 152 -2.98 -26.28 3.75
N GLY A 153 -2.86 -25.08 3.18
CA GLY A 153 -2.91 -24.84 1.74
C GLY A 153 -4.29 -24.54 1.19
N THR A 154 -5.34 -24.58 2.03
CA THR A 154 -6.72 -24.21 1.67
C THR A 154 -7.06 -22.75 2.00
N GLY A 155 -6.25 -22.08 2.82
CA GLY A 155 -6.48 -20.76 3.37
C GLY A 155 -7.36 -20.74 4.62
N GLU A 156 -7.86 -21.89 5.05
CA GLU A 156 -8.75 -22.01 6.22
C GLU A 156 -8.02 -21.65 7.51
N TYR A 157 -6.79 -22.16 7.68
CA TYR A 157 -6.01 -21.91 8.88
C TYR A 157 -5.74 -20.40 9.04
N MET A 158 -5.20 -19.76 8.01
CA MET A 158 -4.89 -18.33 8.08
C MET A 158 -6.15 -17.46 8.20
N LEU A 159 -7.21 -17.78 7.47
CA LEU A 159 -8.46 -17.02 7.56
C LEU A 159 -9.02 -17.07 8.99
N ARG A 160 -9.06 -18.26 9.59
CA ARG A 160 -9.58 -18.46 10.95
C ARG A 160 -8.82 -17.69 12.02
N PHE A 161 -7.49 -17.61 11.93
CA PHE A 161 -6.66 -17.02 12.98
C PHE A 161 -6.15 -15.61 12.69
N MET A 162 -6.07 -15.21 11.41
CA MET A 162 -5.54 -13.91 11.03
C MET A 162 -6.63 -12.90 10.67
N ALA A 163 -7.80 -13.37 10.22
CA ALA A 163 -8.89 -12.51 9.78
C ALA A 163 -10.27 -13.14 10.07
N PRO A 164 -10.59 -13.48 11.35
CA PRO A 164 -11.84 -14.15 11.72
C PRO A 164 -13.08 -13.33 11.37
N SER A 165 -13.02 -12.00 11.37
CA SER A 165 -14.16 -11.14 10.97
C SER A 165 -14.55 -11.31 9.49
N ARG A 166 -13.64 -11.87 8.68
CA ARG A 166 -13.77 -12.08 7.24
C ARG A 166 -13.95 -13.55 6.86
N ALA A 167 -14.47 -14.39 7.75
CA ALA A 167 -14.63 -15.83 7.54
C ALA A 167 -15.35 -16.21 6.24
N GLY A 168 -16.27 -15.37 5.73
CA GLY A 168 -16.99 -15.56 4.47
C GLY A 168 -16.30 -14.99 3.22
N ASP A 169 -15.09 -14.43 3.33
CA ASP A 169 -14.40 -13.82 2.20
C ASP A 169 -13.61 -14.86 1.39
N ASP A 170 -14.24 -15.37 0.35
CA ASP A 170 -13.62 -16.37 -0.54
C ASP A 170 -12.41 -15.84 -1.31
N ASN A 171 -12.32 -14.53 -1.54
CA ASN A 171 -11.16 -13.94 -2.19
C ASN A 171 -9.96 -13.92 -1.24
N LEU A 172 -10.15 -13.47 -0.01
CA LEU A 172 -9.11 -13.47 1.02
C LEU A 172 -8.66 -14.91 1.32
N ARG A 173 -9.60 -15.86 1.40
CA ARG A 173 -9.29 -17.28 1.58
C ARG A 173 -8.39 -17.82 0.47
N ARG A 174 -8.64 -17.46 -0.80
CA ARG A 174 -7.78 -17.87 -1.93
C ARG A 174 -6.38 -17.27 -1.84
N ILE A 175 -6.26 -16.01 -1.40
CA ILE A 175 -4.97 -15.36 -1.15
C ILE A 175 -4.22 -16.11 -0.05
N PHE A 176 -4.88 -16.36 1.09
CA PHE A 176 -4.28 -17.09 2.20
C PHE A 176 -3.89 -18.54 1.83
N ALA A 177 -4.68 -19.20 1.00
CA ALA A 177 -4.31 -20.53 0.48
C ALA A 177 -2.98 -20.52 -0.32
N ARG A 178 -2.73 -19.43 -1.06
CA ARG A 178 -1.45 -19.25 -1.75
C ARG A 178 -0.31 -18.93 -0.75
N VAL A 179 -0.58 -18.08 0.26
CA VAL A 179 0.39 -17.76 1.31
C VAL A 179 0.79 -19.02 2.07
N GLU A 180 -0.15 -19.87 2.47
CA GLU A 180 0.11 -21.15 3.13
C GLU A 180 1.01 -22.04 2.29
N ARG A 181 0.66 -22.28 1.00
CA ARG A 181 1.42 -23.19 0.13
C ARG A 181 2.80 -22.68 -0.25
N GLN A 182 2.95 -21.38 -0.47
CA GLN A 182 4.20 -20.77 -0.95
C GLN A 182 5.07 -20.26 0.21
N GLY A 183 4.47 -19.95 1.36
CA GLY A 183 5.18 -19.45 2.54
C GLY A 183 5.93 -20.53 3.29
N ALA A 184 5.27 -21.65 3.59
CA ALA A 184 5.90 -22.76 4.31
C ALA A 184 5.20 -24.10 4.05
N SER A 185 5.94 -25.21 4.12
CA SER A 185 5.35 -26.56 4.14
C SER A 185 4.66 -26.85 5.48
N PRO A 186 3.72 -27.82 5.55
CA PRO A 186 3.09 -28.22 6.81
C PRO A 186 4.11 -28.52 7.92
N SER A 187 5.15 -29.29 7.63
CA SER A 187 6.18 -29.62 8.61
C SER A 187 6.96 -28.37 9.09
N ALA A 188 7.25 -27.44 8.17
CA ALA A 188 7.95 -26.19 8.54
C ALA A 188 7.07 -25.29 9.42
N VAL A 189 5.77 -25.20 9.11
CA VAL A 189 4.86 -24.38 9.93
C VAL A 189 4.61 -24.99 11.31
N ILE A 190 4.54 -26.31 11.42
CA ILE A 190 4.47 -27.00 12.72
C ILE A 190 5.73 -26.70 13.55
N ALA A 191 6.91 -26.77 12.94
CA ALA A 191 8.17 -26.43 13.61
C ALA A 191 8.20 -24.96 14.10
N ILE A 192 7.68 -24.01 13.28
CA ILE A 192 7.53 -22.61 13.66
C ILE A 192 6.57 -22.47 14.86
N MET A 193 5.44 -23.17 14.85
CA MET A 193 4.48 -23.12 15.96
C MET A 193 5.08 -23.68 17.26
N GLN A 194 5.85 -24.76 17.16
CA GLN A 194 6.58 -25.34 18.27
C GLN A 194 7.51 -24.31 18.89
N MET A 195 8.38 -23.70 18.09
CA MET A 195 9.28 -22.65 18.53
C MET A 195 8.51 -21.47 19.17
N ASN A 196 7.40 -21.02 18.53
CA ASN A 196 6.60 -19.91 19.06
C ASN A 196 5.97 -20.21 20.43
N SER A 197 5.63 -21.47 20.71
CA SER A 197 5.10 -21.89 22.00
C SER A 197 6.11 -21.80 23.15
N GLU A 198 7.39 -21.78 22.82
CA GLU A 198 8.53 -21.75 23.76
C GLU A 198 9.11 -20.34 23.93
N ILE A 199 8.77 -19.38 23.05
CA ILE A 199 9.29 -18.01 23.14
C ILE A 199 8.83 -17.34 24.42
N ASP A 200 9.82 -16.87 25.20
CA ASP A 200 9.62 -15.99 26.35
C ASP A 200 10.70 -14.90 26.40
N ALA A 201 10.39 -13.76 25.83
CA ALA A 201 11.27 -12.59 25.77
C ALA A 201 11.00 -11.58 26.91
N ARG A 202 10.19 -11.92 27.92
CA ARG A 202 9.81 -10.99 28.99
C ARG A 202 10.98 -10.45 29.76
N HIS A 203 11.99 -11.29 30.00
CA HIS A 203 13.17 -10.94 30.78
C HIS A 203 14.10 -9.94 30.11
N ILE A 204 14.04 -9.79 28.79
CA ILE A 204 14.87 -8.82 28.05
C ILE A 204 14.20 -7.45 27.88
N LEU A 205 12.88 -7.31 28.06
CA LEU A 205 12.16 -6.06 27.85
C LEU A 205 12.76 -4.87 28.64
N PRO A 206 13.10 -5.01 29.93
CA PRO A 206 13.71 -3.92 30.68
C PRO A 206 15.11 -3.52 30.22
N THR A 207 15.75 -4.30 29.35
CA THR A 207 17.09 -4.01 28.81
C THR A 207 17.03 -3.20 27.49
N ILE A 208 15.88 -3.12 26.86
CA ILE A 208 15.70 -2.36 25.60
C ILE A 208 15.93 -0.87 25.89
N ARG A 209 16.84 -0.25 25.13
CA ARG A 209 17.25 1.17 25.30
C ARG A 209 16.94 2.02 24.05
N VAL A 210 16.55 1.39 22.97
CA VAL A 210 16.20 2.10 21.72
C VAL A 210 14.78 2.62 21.79
N PRO A 211 14.46 3.76 21.14
CA PRO A 211 13.09 4.23 21.02
C PRO A 211 12.20 3.11 20.49
N THR A 212 11.08 2.88 21.16
CA THR A 212 10.17 1.77 20.85
C THR A 212 8.73 2.27 20.72
N MET A 213 8.05 1.85 19.66
CA MET A 213 6.61 2.04 19.46
C MET A 213 5.93 0.69 19.31
N VAL A 214 4.82 0.52 20.01
CA VAL A 214 3.97 -0.67 19.92
C VAL A 214 2.61 -0.28 19.36
N LEU A 215 2.25 -0.87 18.23
CA LEU A 215 0.94 -0.69 17.57
C LEU A 215 0.13 -1.97 17.76
N HIS A 216 -1.13 -1.84 18.21
CA HIS A 216 -1.95 -3.02 18.45
C HIS A 216 -3.43 -2.74 18.16
N ARG A 217 -4.13 -3.68 17.52
CA ARG A 217 -5.57 -3.58 17.30
C ARG A 217 -6.33 -3.96 18.57
N ILE A 218 -7.38 -3.19 18.86
CA ILE A 218 -8.14 -3.33 20.12
C ILE A 218 -8.80 -4.71 20.23
N GLY A 219 -9.34 -5.20 19.12
CA GLY A 219 -10.08 -6.47 19.07
C GLY A 219 -9.29 -7.66 18.52
N ASP A 220 -7.97 -7.56 18.37
CA ASP A 220 -7.14 -8.66 17.85
C ASP A 220 -7.33 -9.93 18.69
N GLN A 221 -7.87 -10.98 18.04
CA GLN A 221 -8.18 -12.26 18.69
C GLN A 221 -7.00 -13.24 18.62
N ARG A 222 -6.03 -13.02 17.75
CA ARG A 222 -4.85 -13.88 17.63
C ARG A 222 -3.81 -13.53 18.67
N ILE A 223 -3.47 -12.25 18.75
CA ILE A 223 -2.59 -11.68 19.75
C ILE A 223 -3.40 -10.60 20.45
N THR A 224 -3.87 -10.87 21.66
CA THR A 224 -4.72 -9.94 22.37
C THR A 224 -3.99 -8.64 22.70
N ILE A 225 -4.72 -7.53 22.73
CA ILE A 225 -4.16 -6.20 23.01
C ILE A 225 -3.34 -6.16 24.31
N ASP A 226 -3.68 -7.00 25.26
CA ASP A 226 -2.94 -7.10 26.53
C ASP A 226 -1.48 -7.51 26.34
N ALA A 227 -1.16 -8.28 25.28
CA ALA A 227 0.23 -8.58 24.93
C ALA A 227 0.99 -7.32 24.47
N GLY A 228 0.35 -6.47 23.69
CA GLY A 228 0.92 -5.18 23.28
C GLY A 228 1.09 -4.21 24.44
N ARG A 229 0.07 -4.10 25.31
CA ARG A 229 0.16 -3.30 26.55
C ARG A 229 1.30 -3.80 27.44
N TYR A 230 1.41 -5.12 27.61
CA TYR A 230 2.52 -5.72 28.35
C TYR A 230 3.90 -5.30 27.81
N LEU A 231 4.07 -5.30 26.47
CA LEU A 231 5.31 -4.82 25.84
C LEU A 231 5.58 -3.36 26.21
N SER A 232 4.60 -2.48 26.03
CA SER A 232 4.78 -1.05 26.29
C SER A 232 5.02 -0.74 27.77
N ASP A 233 4.41 -1.47 28.69
CA ASP A 233 4.58 -1.28 30.13
C ASP A 233 5.95 -1.73 30.64
N HIS A 234 6.61 -2.69 29.94
CA HIS A 234 7.86 -3.27 30.37
C HIS A 234 9.09 -2.82 29.57
N ILE A 235 8.89 -2.15 28.43
CA ILE A 235 9.98 -1.53 27.67
C ILE A 235 10.09 -0.05 28.08
N PRO A 236 11.22 0.41 28.65
CA PRO A 236 11.37 1.77 29.11
C PRO A 236 11.12 2.82 28.01
N GLY A 237 10.14 3.70 28.26
CA GLY A 237 9.82 4.79 27.33
C GLY A 237 9.09 4.38 26.03
N ALA A 238 8.55 3.17 25.98
CA ALA A 238 7.79 2.72 24.81
C ALA A 238 6.48 3.52 24.65
N ARG A 239 6.18 3.93 23.40
CA ARG A 239 4.91 4.53 23.02
C ARG A 239 3.93 3.43 22.63
N PHE A 240 2.70 3.47 23.14
CA PHE A 240 1.62 2.57 22.76
C PHE A 240 0.60 3.27 21.86
N VAL A 241 0.22 2.62 20.75
CA VAL A 241 -0.76 3.11 19.80
C VAL A 241 -1.87 2.07 19.62
N GLU A 242 -3.07 2.42 20.06
CA GLU A 242 -4.26 1.59 19.85
C GLU A 242 -4.82 1.83 18.44
N LEU A 243 -5.10 0.74 17.74
CA LEU A 243 -5.66 0.73 16.40
C LEU A 243 -7.05 0.08 16.41
N PRO A 244 -8.01 0.57 15.60
CA PRO A 244 -9.33 -0.05 15.52
C PRO A 244 -9.29 -1.41 14.82
N GLY A 245 -10.32 -2.24 15.08
CA GLY A 245 -10.59 -3.50 14.40
C GLY A 245 -10.19 -4.74 15.17
N ASP A 246 -10.60 -5.91 14.63
CA ASP A 246 -10.65 -7.17 15.35
C ASP A 246 -9.73 -8.25 14.74
N ASP A 247 -9.26 -8.06 13.51
CA ASP A 247 -8.40 -9.02 12.83
C ASP A 247 -6.93 -8.76 13.12
N HIS A 248 -6.14 -9.83 13.25
CA HIS A 248 -4.69 -9.74 13.37
C HIS A 248 -4.04 -9.24 12.07
N ASN A 249 -4.57 -9.64 10.92
CA ASN A 249 -4.11 -9.20 9.62
C ASN A 249 -4.63 -7.78 9.32
N PHE A 250 -3.72 -6.82 9.16
CA PHE A 250 -4.04 -5.42 8.85
C PHE A 250 -4.04 -5.09 7.36
N ILE A 251 -3.40 -5.93 6.57
CA ILE A 251 -3.09 -5.65 5.15
C ILE A 251 -4.35 -5.58 4.27
N ALA A 252 -5.42 -6.24 4.66
CA ALA A 252 -6.66 -6.25 3.90
C ALA A 252 -7.49 -4.94 4.03
N GLU A 253 -7.06 -4.02 4.91
CA GLU A 253 -7.75 -2.74 5.21
C GLU A 253 -6.82 -1.57 4.83
N ARG A 254 -7.10 -0.91 3.71
CA ARG A 254 -6.23 0.12 3.16
C ARG A 254 -6.01 1.30 4.12
N ASP A 255 -7.09 1.84 4.69
CA ASP A 255 -7.01 3.00 5.60
C ASP A 255 -6.19 2.69 6.85
N LEU A 256 -6.31 1.45 7.37
CA LEU A 256 -5.51 1.00 8.50
C LEU A 256 -4.03 0.82 8.10
N THR A 257 -3.79 0.29 6.91
CA THR A 257 -2.44 0.13 6.35
C THR A 257 -1.75 1.47 6.21
N ASP A 258 -2.45 2.49 5.68
CA ASP A 258 -1.94 3.84 5.56
C ASP A 258 -1.68 4.47 6.94
N ARG A 259 -2.61 4.33 7.88
CA ARG A 259 -2.43 4.80 9.26
C ARG A 259 -1.21 4.18 9.94
N ILE A 260 -0.98 2.88 9.79
CA ILE A 260 0.20 2.21 10.36
C ILE A 260 1.48 2.77 9.73
N ALA A 261 1.49 2.98 8.41
CA ALA A 261 2.65 3.58 7.73
C ALA A 261 2.93 5.00 8.23
N ASP A 262 1.88 5.83 8.41
CA ASP A 262 1.98 7.20 8.93
C ASP A 262 2.53 7.23 10.37
N GLU A 263 2.05 6.34 11.26
CA GLU A 263 2.57 6.24 12.64
C GLU A 263 4.05 5.84 12.66
N ILE A 264 4.46 4.90 11.78
CA ILE A 264 5.86 4.48 11.67
C ILE A 264 6.71 5.62 11.12
N GLU A 265 6.25 6.32 10.08
CA GLU A 265 6.96 7.45 9.49
C GLU A 265 7.18 8.57 10.52
N GLU A 266 6.11 9.02 11.19
CA GLU A 266 6.21 10.05 12.23
C GLU A 266 7.16 9.64 13.35
N PHE A 267 7.06 8.39 13.79
CA PHE A 267 7.92 7.87 14.85
C PHE A 267 9.41 7.86 14.46
N LEU A 268 9.73 7.52 13.21
CA LEU A 268 11.11 7.39 12.74
C LEU A 268 11.74 8.68 12.23
N THR A 269 10.93 9.60 11.70
CA THR A 269 11.40 10.82 11.04
C THR A 269 11.06 12.09 11.82
N GLY A 270 10.11 12.02 12.75
CA GLY A 270 9.57 13.18 13.47
C GLY A 270 8.53 13.99 12.69
N SER A 271 8.18 13.55 11.48
CA SER A 271 7.17 14.19 10.63
C SER A 271 6.37 13.11 9.89
N ARG A 272 5.14 13.45 9.51
CA ARG A 272 4.35 12.61 8.57
C ARG A 272 4.53 13.14 7.16
N SER A 273 4.61 12.27 6.16
CA SER A 273 4.57 12.69 4.74
C SER A 273 3.23 13.33 4.37
N ALA A 274 2.18 13.13 5.17
CA ALA A 274 0.92 13.87 5.03
C ALA A 274 1.06 15.35 5.45
N ASP A 275 2.08 15.70 6.25
CA ASP A 275 2.49 17.08 6.55
C ASP A 275 3.56 17.60 5.57
N ALA A 276 4.19 16.69 4.80
CA ALA A 276 4.97 17.06 3.63
C ALA A 276 3.98 17.44 2.54
N GLU A 277 3.70 18.77 2.48
CA GLU A 277 2.99 19.49 1.43
C GLU A 277 2.02 18.58 0.64
N ILE A 278 0.73 18.72 0.92
CA ILE A 278 -0.28 18.48 -0.12
C ILE A 278 0.29 19.24 -1.31
N ASP A 279 0.80 18.50 -2.29
CA ASP A 279 1.46 19.10 -3.46
C ASP A 279 0.37 19.86 -4.22
N ARG A 280 0.14 21.10 -3.76
CA ARG A 280 -0.82 22.02 -4.34
C ARG A 280 -0.17 22.66 -5.52
N VAL A 281 -0.64 22.30 -6.68
CA VAL A 281 -0.15 22.86 -7.93
C VAL A 281 -1.25 23.67 -8.60
N LEU A 282 -0.87 24.77 -9.21
CA LEU A 282 -1.76 25.48 -10.09
C LEU A 282 -1.86 24.69 -11.41
N ALA A 283 -3.04 24.19 -11.74
CA ALA A 283 -3.27 23.46 -12.97
C ALA A 283 -4.59 23.84 -13.62
N THR A 284 -4.68 23.59 -14.92
CA THR A 284 -5.97 23.67 -15.62
C THR A 284 -6.59 22.29 -15.66
N VAL A 285 -7.75 22.16 -15.06
CA VAL A 285 -8.56 20.94 -15.05
C VAL A 285 -9.53 20.97 -16.21
N MET A 286 -9.59 19.87 -16.96
CA MET A 286 -10.50 19.66 -18.07
C MET A 286 -11.37 18.42 -17.82
N PHE A 287 -12.68 18.59 -17.92
CA PHE A 287 -13.63 17.50 -18.06
C PHE A 287 -14.13 17.42 -19.47
N THR A 288 -14.30 16.22 -19.98
CA THR A 288 -15.01 15.94 -21.24
C THR A 288 -16.04 14.85 -21.02
N ASP A 289 -17.11 14.86 -21.82
CA ASP A 289 -18.21 13.91 -21.69
C ASP A 289 -18.92 13.73 -23.05
N ILE A 290 -19.32 12.49 -23.41
CA ILE A 290 -20.08 12.19 -24.61
C ILE A 290 -21.56 12.57 -24.39
N VAL A 291 -22.07 13.43 -25.25
CA VAL A 291 -23.48 13.86 -25.16
C VAL A 291 -24.42 12.72 -25.54
N ASP A 292 -25.48 12.55 -24.70
CA ASP A 292 -26.49 11.49 -24.85
C ASP A 292 -25.91 10.05 -24.83
N SER A 293 -24.82 9.83 -24.10
CA SER A 293 -24.11 8.53 -24.01
C SER A 293 -25.02 7.36 -23.69
N THR A 294 -25.88 7.51 -22.66
CA THR A 294 -26.85 6.47 -22.24
C THR A 294 -27.84 6.11 -23.35
N LYS A 295 -28.37 7.13 -24.06
CA LYS A 295 -29.31 6.92 -25.17
C LYS A 295 -28.62 6.20 -26.33
N ARG A 296 -27.41 6.62 -26.69
CA ARG A 296 -26.61 5.99 -27.74
C ARG A 296 -26.22 4.57 -27.42
N ALA A 297 -25.86 4.30 -26.16
CA ALA A 297 -25.58 2.94 -25.69
C ALA A 297 -26.80 2.03 -25.90
N ALA A 298 -28.00 2.53 -25.56
CA ALA A 298 -29.24 1.77 -25.75
C ALA A 298 -29.57 1.53 -27.25
N GLU A 299 -29.27 2.49 -28.15
CA GLU A 299 -29.51 2.38 -29.59
C GLU A 299 -28.52 1.43 -30.28
N LEU A 300 -27.23 1.42 -29.87
CA LEU A 300 -26.17 0.65 -30.51
C LEU A 300 -26.04 -0.76 -29.95
N GLY A 301 -26.45 -0.96 -28.69
CA GLY A 301 -26.19 -2.17 -27.91
C GLY A 301 -24.75 -2.31 -27.43
N ASP A 302 -24.54 -3.11 -26.41
CA ASP A 302 -23.29 -3.18 -25.61
C ASP A 302 -22.02 -3.38 -26.44
N ARG A 303 -22.09 -4.23 -27.47
CA ARG A 303 -20.89 -4.58 -28.26
C ARG A 303 -20.44 -3.41 -29.16
N GLN A 304 -21.39 -2.76 -29.84
CA GLN A 304 -21.06 -1.64 -30.74
C GLN A 304 -20.71 -0.39 -29.93
N TRP A 305 -21.41 -0.19 -28.81
CA TRP A 305 -21.10 0.90 -27.88
C TRP A 305 -19.68 0.79 -27.32
N ARG A 306 -19.27 -0.39 -26.85
CA ARG A 306 -17.91 -0.62 -26.37
C ARG A 306 -16.84 -0.34 -27.43
N ALA A 307 -17.04 -0.83 -28.65
CA ALA A 307 -16.11 -0.56 -29.75
C ALA A 307 -16.05 0.93 -30.13
N LEU A 308 -17.14 1.68 -29.95
CA LEU A 308 -17.16 3.13 -30.12
C LEU A 308 -16.38 3.85 -29.01
N LEU A 309 -16.57 3.44 -27.75
CA LEU A 309 -15.84 3.98 -26.60
C LEU A 309 -14.32 3.72 -26.73
N ASP A 310 -13.90 2.54 -27.15
CA ASP A 310 -12.48 2.23 -27.37
C ASP A 310 -11.85 3.20 -28.38
N ARG A 311 -12.55 3.49 -29.48
CA ARG A 311 -12.09 4.45 -30.49
C ARG A 311 -12.11 5.90 -29.99
N HIS A 312 -13.12 6.27 -29.22
CA HIS A 312 -13.21 7.58 -28.57
C HIS A 312 -12.02 7.78 -27.62
N ASP A 313 -11.76 6.82 -26.75
CA ASP A 313 -10.69 6.86 -25.76
C ASP A 313 -9.31 6.97 -26.40
N GLU A 314 -9.06 6.20 -27.46
CA GLU A 314 -7.83 6.29 -28.23
C GLU A 314 -7.66 7.69 -28.86
N THR A 315 -8.74 8.24 -29.42
CA THR A 315 -8.76 9.57 -30.04
C THR A 315 -8.47 10.66 -29.00
N VAL A 316 -9.09 10.59 -27.81
CA VAL A 316 -8.88 11.56 -26.73
C VAL A 316 -7.44 11.49 -26.24
N ARG A 317 -6.91 10.29 -25.95
CA ARG A 317 -5.52 10.10 -25.50
C ARG A 317 -4.50 10.63 -26.49
N GLN A 318 -4.76 10.47 -27.79
CA GLN A 318 -3.90 11.04 -28.82
C GLN A 318 -3.87 12.58 -28.76
N GLN A 319 -5.00 13.24 -28.56
CA GLN A 319 -5.03 14.69 -28.40
C GLN A 319 -4.40 15.14 -27.08
N LEU A 320 -4.67 14.45 -25.96
CA LEU A 320 -4.00 14.72 -24.68
C LEU A 320 -2.47 14.68 -24.85
N GLY A 321 -1.93 13.64 -25.46
CA GLY A 321 -0.49 13.53 -25.73
C GLY A 321 0.05 14.68 -26.60
N ARG A 322 -0.68 15.07 -27.65
CA ARG A 322 -0.29 16.18 -28.54
C ARG A 322 -0.18 17.52 -27.82
N PHE A 323 -1.10 17.78 -26.88
CA PHE A 323 -1.18 19.04 -26.15
C PHE A 323 -0.55 18.96 -24.75
N ARG A 324 0.19 17.89 -24.42
CA ARG A 324 0.85 17.64 -23.12
C ARG A 324 -0.12 17.64 -21.94
N GLY A 325 -1.36 17.19 -22.17
CA GLY A 325 -2.32 16.93 -21.11
C GLY A 325 -2.03 15.62 -20.42
N GLN A 326 -2.26 15.56 -19.11
CA GLN A 326 -2.15 14.34 -18.32
C GLN A 326 -3.55 13.79 -18.07
N GLU A 327 -3.80 12.54 -18.51
CA GLU A 327 -5.00 11.80 -18.14
C GLU A 327 -4.93 11.50 -16.64
N VAL A 328 -5.92 11.98 -15.89
CA VAL A 328 -6.09 11.64 -14.48
C VAL A 328 -7.00 10.44 -14.35
N LYS A 329 -8.14 10.46 -15.06
CA LYS A 329 -9.16 9.41 -14.95
C LYS A 329 -10.03 9.32 -16.19
N ASN A 330 -10.30 8.09 -16.63
CA ASN A 330 -11.38 7.79 -17.55
C ASN A 330 -12.68 7.59 -16.73
N LEU A 331 -13.73 8.31 -17.08
CA LEU A 331 -15.03 8.31 -16.39
C LEU A 331 -16.06 7.37 -17.04
N GLY A 332 -15.63 6.60 -18.06
CA GLY A 332 -16.47 5.70 -18.84
C GLY A 332 -16.87 6.30 -20.17
N ASP A 333 -17.54 7.41 -20.19
CA ASP A 333 -17.96 8.16 -21.39
C ASP A 333 -17.28 9.54 -21.51
N GLY A 334 -16.31 9.82 -20.65
CA GLY A 334 -15.56 11.07 -20.61
C GLY A 334 -14.21 10.95 -19.92
N PHE A 335 -13.51 12.08 -19.82
CA PHE A 335 -12.17 12.15 -19.25
C PHE A 335 -12.04 13.30 -18.27
N LEU A 336 -11.29 13.05 -17.20
CA LEU A 336 -10.68 14.06 -16.36
C LEU A 336 -9.19 14.16 -16.74
N ALA A 337 -8.74 15.34 -17.13
CA ALA A 337 -7.36 15.60 -17.47
C ALA A 337 -6.85 16.91 -16.87
N THR A 338 -5.55 17.04 -16.69
CA THR A 338 -4.88 18.25 -16.21
C THR A 338 -3.84 18.76 -17.18
N PHE A 339 -3.58 20.06 -17.13
CA PHE A 339 -2.59 20.74 -17.98
C PHE A 339 -1.81 21.77 -17.17
N ASP A 340 -0.56 21.97 -17.55
CA ASP A 340 0.34 23.01 -17.02
C ASP A 340 0.08 24.41 -17.60
N GLY A 341 -0.93 24.55 -18.50
CA GLY A 341 -1.26 25.82 -19.11
C GLY A 341 -2.66 25.86 -19.73
N PRO A 342 -3.46 26.90 -19.42
CA PRO A 342 -4.85 27.00 -19.83
C PRO A 342 -5.05 27.11 -21.36
N ALA A 343 -4.20 27.83 -22.07
CA ALA A 343 -4.29 27.94 -23.52
C ALA A 343 -4.10 26.59 -24.23
N ARG A 344 -3.26 25.71 -23.69
CA ARG A 344 -3.05 24.34 -24.16
C ARG A 344 -4.28 23.48 -23.94
N ALA A 345 -4.86 23.57 -22.76
CA ALA A 345 -6.07 22.86 -22.40
C ALA A 345 -7.27 23.23 -23.33
N VAL A 346 -7.48 24.53 -23.58
CA VAL A 346 -8.54 25.00 -24.47
C VAL A 346 -8.35 24.47 -25.90
N ARG A 347 -7.11 24.54 -26.43
CA ARG A 347 -6.82 23.99 -27.76
C ARG A 347 -6.99 22.48 -27.82
N CYS A 348 -6.65 21.77 -26.76
CA CYS A 348 -6.87 20.34 -26.66
C CYS A 348 -8.35 19.99 -26.68
N ALA A 349 -9.19 20.67 -25.90
CA ALA A 349 -10.63 20.45 -25.88
C ALA A 349 -11.27 20.68 -27.26
N ALA A 350 -10.89 21.76 -27.95
CA ALA A 350 -11.34 22.01 -29.32
C ALA A 350 -10.89 20.90 -30.30
N ALA A 351 -9.65 20.47 -30.21
CA ALA A 351 -9.11 19.39 -31.05
C ALA A 351 -9.80 18.04 -30.77
N ILE A 352 -10.14 17.72 -29.51
CA ILE A 352 -10.93 16.53 -29.15
C ILE A 352 -12.30 16.63 -29.83
N SER A 353 -13.02 17.75 -29.65
CA SER A 353 -14.36 17.95 -30.26
C SER A 353 -14.36 17.75 -31.76
N GLU A 354 -13.32 18.21 -32.46
CA GLU A 354 -13.18 17.99 -33.92
C GLU A 354 -12.83 16.54 -34.27
N ALA A 355 -11.89 15.93 -33.51
CA ALA A 355 -11.37 14.59 -33.80
C ALA A 355 -12.41 13.48 -33.62
N VAL A 356 -13.39 13.67 -32.72
CA VAL A 356 -14.46 12.69 -32.49
C VAL A 356 -15.63 12.78 -33.43
N ARG A 357 -15.80 13.86 -34.22
CA ARG A 357 -16.88 14.03 -35.19
C ARG A 357 -17.00 12.88 -36.19
N PRO A 358 -15.89 12.34 -36.75
CA PRO A 358 -15.98 11.20 -37.69
C PRO A 358 -16.50 9.91 -37.02
N LEU A 359 -16.49 9.83 -35.68
CA LEU A 359 -17.08 8.72 -34.93
C LEU A 359 -18.62 8.84 -34.82
N GLY A 360 -19.19 9.95 -35.26
CA GLY A 360 -20.62 10.23 -35.16
C GLY A 360 -21.08 10.62 -33.77
N ILE A 361 -20.17 11.02 -32.88
CA ILE A 361 -20.46 11.48 -31.51
C ILE A 361 -20.14 12.96 -31.35
N ALA A 362 -20.80 13.60 -30.39
CA ALA A 362 -20.48 14.94 -29.94
C ALA A 362 -19.99 14.87 -28.52
N VAL A 363 -18.96 15.62 -28.23
CA VAL A 363 -18.36 15.73 -26.86
C VAL A 363 -18.56 17.16 -26.38
N ARG A 364 -18.93 17.33 -25.14
CA ARG A 364 -18.90 18.61 -24.41
C ARG A 364 -17.70 18.67 -23.50
N GLY A 365 -17.16 19.87 -23.25
CA GLY A 365 -15.99 20.06 -22.40
C GLY A 365 -16.13 21.24 -21.46
N GLY A 366 -15.51 21.15 -20.28
CA GLY A 366 -15.44 22.23 -19.31
C GLY A 366 -14.05 22.39 -18.75
N LEU A 367 -13.59 23.65 -18.60
CA LEU A 367 -12.25 23.95 -18.11
C LEU A 367 -12.27 24.99 -17.00
N HIS A 368 -11.45 24.73 -15.98
CA HIS A 368 -11.16 25.70 -14.94
C HIS A 368 -9.67 25.62 -14.56
N THR A 369 -9.09 26.77 -14.17
CA THR A 369 -7.72 26.84 -13.66
C THR A 369 -7.75 27.26 -12.21
N GLY A 370 -7.11 26.49 -11.34
CA GLY A 370 -7.01 26.76 -9.93
C GLY A 370 -6.04 25.80 -9.25
N GLU A 371 -5.86 25.96 -7.96
CA GLU A 371 -5.08 25.04 -7.16
C GLU A 371 -5.79 23.68 -7.05
N ILE A 372 -5.07 22.63 -7.34
CA ILE A 372 -5.46 21.24 -7.16
C ILE A 372 -4.49 20.54 -6.21
N GLU A 373 -4.98 19.56 -5.53
CA GLU A 373 -4.18 18.64 -4.71
C GLU A 373 -3.91 17.37 -5.50
N LEU A 374 -2.63 17.05 -5.69
CA LEU A 374 -2.21 15.80 -6.34
C LEU A 374 -2.19 14.68 -5.30
N LYS A 375 -2.96 13.61 -5.53
CA LYS A 375 -2.98 12.41 -4.69
C LYS A 375 -2.67 11.17 -5.55
N HIS A 376 -1.41 10.73 -5.56
CA HIS A 376 -0.95 9.55 -6.30
C HIS A 376 -1.37 9.57 -7.80
N ASN A 377 -2.53 9.03 -8.15
CA ASN A 377 -3.10 9.00 -9.51
C ASN A 377 -4.47 9.71 -9.60
N ASP A 378 -4.81 10.56 -8.65
CA ASP A 378 -6.07 11.32 -8.65
C ASP A 378 -5.80 12.80 -8.30
N VAL A 379 -6.75 13.66 -8.59
CA VAL A 379 -6.69 15.08 -8.27
C VAL A 379 -7.92 15.47 -7.47
N THR A 380 -7.72 16.30 -6.46
CA THR A 380 -8.79 16.82 -5.61
C THR A 380 -8.67 18.33 -5.44
N GLY A 381 -9.64 18.95 -4.83
CA GLY A 381 -9.66 20.39 -4.59
C GLY A 381 -10.86 21.09 -5.22
N ILE A 382 -11.06 22.33 -4.81
CA ILE A 382 -12.24 23.10 -5.24
C ILE A 382 -12.23 23.37 -6.75
N ALA A 383 -11.04 23.48 -7.36
CA ALA A 383 -10.88 23.68 -8.79
C ALA A 383 -11.42 22.52 -9.63
N VAL A 384 -11.33 21.28 -9.14
CA VAL A 384 -11.89 20.11 -9.80
C VAL A 384 -13.42 20.18 -9.82
N HIS A 385 -14.03 20.56 -8.70
CA HIS A 385 -15.47 20.71 -8.60
C HIS A 385 -15.99 21.85 -9.48
N ILE A 386 -15.26 22.98 -9.59
CA ILE A 386 -15.62 24.07 -10.47
C ILE A 386 -15.54 23.61 -11.93
N ALA A 387 -14.47 22.93 -12.34
CA ALA A 387 -14.32 22.42 -13.71
C ALA A 387 -15.46 21.46 -14.10
N ALA A 388 -15.89 20.58 -13.19
CA ALA A 388 -17.02 19.68 -13.41
C ALA A 388 -18.34 20.46 -13.61
N ARG A 389 -18.59 21.49 -12.82
CA ARG A 389 -19.77 22.37 -13.00
C ARG A 389 -19.72 23.11 -14.32
N VAL A 390 -18.56 23.68 -14.68
CA VAL A 390 -18.37 24.36 -15.98
C VAL A 390 -18.63 23.39 -17.14
N ALA A 391 -18.22 22.12 -17.03
CA ALA A 391 -18.51 21.11 -18.03
C ALA A 391 -20.01 20.79 -18.16
N ALA A 392 -20.76 20.87 -17.07
CA ALA A 392 -22.20 20.62 -17.06
C ALA A 392 -22.98 21.71 -17.84
N GLU A 393 -22.45 22.94 -17.93
CA GLU A 393 -23.06 24.05 -18.68
C GLU A 393 -22.81 23.99 -20.19
N ALA A 394 -21.95 23.07 -20.66
CA ALA A 394 -21.60 22.94 -22.06
C ALA A 394 -22.65 22.15 -22.86
N GLU A 395 -22.99 22.64 -24.06
CA GLU A 395 -23.82 21.96 -25.04
C GLU A 395 -23.02 20.99 -25.94
N ALA A 396 -23.70 20.26 -26.79
CA ALA A 396 -23.09 19.30 -27.70
C ALA A 396 -22.07 19.97 -28.65
N GLY A 397 -20.82 19.54 -28.60
CA GLY A 397 -19.71 20.08 -29.38
C GLY A 397 -19.13 21.38 -28.85
N GLU A 398 -19.58 21.81 -27.67
CA GLU A 398 -19.14 23.06 -27.01
C GLU A 398 -18.05 22.78 -25.98
N THR A 399 -17.19 23.79 -25.82
CA THR A 399 -16.21 23.85 -24.72
C THR A 399 -16.43 25.14 -23.95
N VAL A 400 -16.86 25.01 -22.70
CA VAL A 400 -17.06 26.14 -21.77
C VAL A 400 -15.85 26.31 -20.88
N VAL A 401 -15.47 27.55 -20.63
CA VAL A 401 -14.34 27.89 -19.75
C VAL A 401 -14.77 28.84 -18.64
N SER A 402 -14.20 28.73 -17.47
CA SER A 402 -14.40 29.71 -16.41
C SER A 402 -13.77 31.06 -16.75
N SER A 403 -14.22 32.14 -16.09
CA SER A 403 -13.60 33.46 -16.22
C SER A 403 -12.10 33.43 -15.91
N THR A 404 -11.67 32.63 -14.97
CA THR A 404 -10.24 32.45 -14.64
C THR A 404 -9.44 31.95 -15.85
N VAL A 405 -9.93 30.94 -16.56
CA VAL A 405 -9.28 30.46 -17.79
C VAL A 405 -9.24 31.54 -18.86
N ARG A 406 -10.35 32.22 -19.10
CA ARG A 406 -10.43 33.33 -20.06
C ARG A 406 -9.39 34.42 -19.79
N ASP A 407 -9.29 34.83 -18.53
CA ASP A 407 -8.38 35.90 -18.12
C ASP A 407 -6.91 35.49 -18.23
N LEU A 408 -6.57 34.25 -17.89
CA LEU A 408 -5.21 33.72 -17.99
C LEU A 408 -4.74 33.49 -19.44
N VAL A 409 -5.65 33.35 -20.41
CA VAL A 409 -5.28 33.16 -21.82
C VAL A 409 -5.35 34.46 -22.63
N ALA A 410 -5.50 35.60 -22.00
CA ALA A 410 -5.46 36.89 -22.68
C ALA A 410 -4.19 37.03 -23.52
N GLY A 411 -4.32 37.45 -24.78
CA GLY A 411 -3.20 37.53 -25.72
C GLY A 411 -2.83 36.23 -26.45
N SER A 412 -3.46 35.10 -26.17
CA SER A 412 -3.21 33.79 -26.82
C SER A 412 -3.84 33.64 -28.19
N GLY A 413 -4.65 34.63 -28.66
CA GLY A 413 -5.43 34.57 -29.88
C GLY A 413 -6.73 33.77 -29.80
N LEU A 414 -7.06 33.19 -28.66
CA LEU A 414 -8.34 32.51 -28.41
C LEU A 414 -9.46 33.54 -28.28
N ARG A 415 -10.64 33.22 -28.84
CA ARG A 415 -11.83 34.03 -28.73
C ARG A 415 -12.91 33.25 -28.01
N PHE A 416 -13.65 33.93 -27.15
CA PHE A 416 -14.71 33.34 -26.33
C PHE A 416 -16.01 34.14 -26.54
N GLU A 417 -17.13 33.47 -26.48
CA GLU A 417 -18.45 34.08 -26.37
C GLU A 417 -18.87 34.08 -24.91
N ASP A 418 -19.39 35.20 -24.42
CA ASP A 418 -19.85 35.34 -23.03
C ASP A 418 -21.20 34.62 -22.87
N ARG A 419 -21.25 33.67 -21.94
CA ARG A 419 -22.45 32.89 -21.59
C ARG A 419 -23.16 33.39 -20.34
N GLY A 420 -22.71 34.50 -19.76
CA GLY A 420 -23.26 35.09 -18.52
C GLY A 420 -22.70 34.47 -17.25
N THR A 421 -23.44 34.67 -16.16
CA THR A 421 -23.08 34.20 -14.83
C THR A 421 -23.99 33.04 -14.45
N HIS A 422 -23.40 31.92 -14.10
CA HIS A 422 -24.07 30.68 -13.70
C HIS A 422 -23.72 30.27 -12.28
#